data_56b37d001a6f841b7116fd9950b86f19
#
_entry.id   56b37d001a6f841b7116fd9950b86f19
#
_cell.length_a   1.000
_cell.length_b   1.000
_cell.length_c   1.000
_cell.angle_alpha   90.00
_cell.angle_beta   90.00
_cell.angle_gamma   90.00
#
_symmetry.space_group_name_H-M   'P 1'
#
loop_
_entity.id
_entity.type
_entity.pdbx_description
1 polymer ?
#
loop_
_entity_poly.entity_id
_entity_poly.type
_entity_poly.pdbx_seq_one_letter_code
_entity_poly.pdbx_strand_id
1 'polypeptide(L)'
;MVIDNKKTIINLHLRKLLLIVLLSIAVVLLLYFEIFSKKFLGFEQKYLIFILIGLYLFYYFWGLICGYHYFYYSDLSPSKLVFRYYSLAPLSKRQNSVEIRKEEFYKFAFEEKMFGLRKYLILYQITGKGIAKYQPISISLLNKNQKQDLSVSLTYFQKEK
;
A
#
# COMPACT_ATOMS: atom_id res chain seq x y z
N MET A 1 20.01 9.02 0.11
CA MET A 1 18.85 8.68 0.98
C MET A 1 18.18 7.43 0.46
N VAL A 2 17.62 6.57 1.35
CA VAL A 2 16.82 5.40 0.93
C VAL A 2 15.50 5.42 1.68
N ILE A 3 14.41 5.25 0.96
CA ILE A 3 13.07 5.14 1.54
C ILE A 3 12.46 3.84 1.05
N ASP A 4 12.06 2.97 1.97
CA ASP A 4 11.28 1.78 1.66
C ASP A 4 10.10 1.61 2.64
N ASN A 5 9.09 0.89 2.21
CA ASN A 5 7.93 0.59 3.03
C ASN A 5 7.87 -0.89 3.46
N LYS A 6 8.99 -1.62 3.36
CA LYS A 6 9.05 -3.06 3.68
C LYS A 6 8.55 -3.35 5.10
N LYS A 7 8.96 -2.53 6.09
CA LYS A 7 8.51 -2.67 7.48
C LYS A 7 7.00 -2.53 7.63
N THR A 8 6.41 -1.56 6.93
CA THR A 8 4.95 -1.34 6.92
C THR A 8 4.20 -2.53 6.32
N ILE A 9 4.76 -3.12 5.25
CA ILE A 9 4.19 -4.31 4.60
C ILE A 9 4.26 -5.52 5.52
N ILE A 10 5.39 -5.76 6.17
CA ILE A 10 5.55 -6.86 7.13
C ILE A 10 4.51 -6.73 8.25
N ASN A 11 4.37 -5.54 8.84
CA ASN A 11 3.38 -5.29 9.87
C ASN A 11 1.95 -5.51 9.39
N LEU A 12 1.65 -5.16 8.13
CA LEU A 12 0.33 -5.38 7.52
C LEU A 12 0.04 -6.88 7.35
N HIS A 13 1.02 -7.66 6.90
CA HIS A 13 0.88 -9.11 6.80
C HIS A 13 0.73 -9.78 8.17
N LEU A 14 1.52 -9.36 9.16
CA LEU A 14 1.41 -9.86 10.54
C LEU A 14 0.03 -9.58 11.13
N ARG A 15 -0.51 -8.36 10.95
CA ARG A 15 -1.88 -8.02 11.40
C ARG A 15 -2.94 -8.89 10.72
N LYS A 16 -2.82 -9.14 9.41
CA LYS A 16 -3.74 -10.03 8.70
C LYS A 16 -3.69 -11.46 9.25
N LEU A 17 -2.49 -11.98 9.47
CA LEU A 17 -2.29 -13.32 10.03
C LEU A 17 -2.86 -13.42 11.45
N LEU A 18 -2.59 -12.45 12.31
CA LEU A 18 -3.13 -12.39 13.66
C LEU A 18 -4.65 -12.36 13.67
N LEU A 19 -5.28 -11.59 12.78
CA LEU A 19 -6.73 -11.55 12.64
C LEU A 19 -7.31 -12.90 12.19
N ILE A 20 -6.65 -13.63 11.28
CA ILE A 20 -7.08 -14.98 10.89
C ILE A 20 -7.05 -15.92 12.09
N VAL A 21 -5.95 -15.90 12.86
CA VAL A 21 -5.81 -16.75 14.06
C VAL A 21 -6.89 -16.43 15.10
N LEU A 22 -7.10 -15.15 15.40
CA LEU A 22 -8.14 -14.74 16.34
C LEU A 22 -9.56 -15.15 15.86
N LEU A 23 -9.84 -14.98 14.57
CA LEU A 23 -11.10 -15.41 13.99
C LEU A 23 -11.29 -16.93 14.11
N SER A 24 -10.25 -17.71 13.80
CA SER A 24 -10.30 -19.17 13.91
C SER A 24 -10.58 -19.62 15.34
N ILE A 25 -9.92 -19.00 16.32
CA ILE A 25 -10.18 -19.28 17.76
C ILE A 25 -11.63 -18.91 18.11
N ALA A 26 -12.12 -17.73 17.69
CA ALA A 26 -13.48 -17.31 17.96
C ALA A 26 -14.52 -18.28 17.39
N VAL A 27 -14.32 -18.75 16.14
CA VAL A 27 -15.22 -19.74 15.52
C VAL A 27 -15.18 -21.07 16.27
N VAL A 28 -14.00 -21.56 16.65
CA VAL A 28 -13.86 -22.81 17.44
C VAL A 28 -14.57 -22.69 18.79
N LEU A 29 -14.39 -21.57 19.50
CA LEU A 29 -15.07 -21.32 20.78
C LEU A 29 -16.58 -21.28 20.62
N LEU A 30 -17.10 -20.63 19.56
CA LEU A 30 -18.54 -20.59 19.27
C LEU A 30 -19.11 -21.99 18.99
N LEU A 31 -18.35 -22.85 18.29
CA LEU A 31 -18.78 -24.20 17.97
C LEU A 31 -18.70 -25.16 19.15
N TYR A 32 -17.60 -25.07 19.93
CA TYR A 32 -17.32 -26.05 20.99
C TYR A 32 -18.12 -25.82 22.28
N PHE A 33 -18.26 -24.57 22.69
CA PHE A 33 -18.84 -24.30 24.02
C PHE A 33 -20.35 -24.21 24.06
N GLU A 34 -21.05 -24.29 22.93
CA GLU A 34 -22.52 -24.01 22.91
C GLU A 34 -22.89 -22.79 23.80
N ILE A 35 -21.90 -21.92 24.08
CA ILE A 35 -21.96 -20.83 25.07
C ILE A 35 -23.16 -19.91 24.83
N PHE A 36 -23.62 -19.88 23.60
CA PHE A 36 -24.79 -19.14 23.20
C PHE A 36 -25.92 -20.10 22.86
N SER A 37 -26.56 -20.66 23.91
CA SER A 37 -27.75 -21.46 23.75
C SER A 37 -28.76 -20.78 22.83
N LYS A 38 -28.83 -21.28 21.62
CA LYS A 38 -29.79 -21.02 20.52
C LYS A 38 -29.98 -19.57 20.06
N LYS A 39 -29.88 -18.53 20.90
CA LYS A 39 -30.04 -17.14 20.50
C LYS A 39 -29.15 -16.20 21.30
N PHE A 40 -28.12 -15.61 20.66
CA PHE A 40 -27.37 -14.49 21.22
C PHE A 40 -27.78 -13.20 20.50
N LEU A 41 -28.22 -12.19 21.24
CA LEU A 41 -28.79 -10.94 20.69
C LEU A 41 -29.93 -11.17 19.68
N GLY A 42 -30.72 -12.27 19.84
CA GLY A 42 -31.78 -12.60 18.92
C GLY A 42 -31.38 -13.34 17.64
N PHE A 43 -30.08 -13.55 17.41
CA PHE A 43 -29.55 -14.25 16.23
C PHE A 43 -29.17 -15.70 16.58
N GLU A 44 -29.42 -16.64 15.66
CA GLU A 44 -28.92 -17.99 15.77
C GLU A 44 -27.37 -17.98 15.57
N GLN A 45 -26.66 -18.85 16.27
CA GLN A 45 -25.21 -18.98 16.26
C GLN A 45 -24.61 -19.01 14.84
N LYS A 46 -25.30 -19.68 13.90
CA LYS A 46 -24.85 -19.74 12.50
C LYS A 46 -24.72 -18.35 11.84
N TYR A 47 -25.61 -17.40 12.16
CA TYR A 47 -25.53 -16.05 11.59
C TYR A 47 -24.36 -15.25 12.14
N LEU A 48 -23.98 -15.47 13.41
CA LEU A 48 -22.80 -14.84 14.00
C LEU A 48 -21.53 -15.28 13.29
N ILE A 49 -21.40 -16.56 12.95
CA ILE A 49 -20.26 -17.09 12.19
C ILE A 49 -20.21 -16.45 10.81
N PHE A 50 -21.33 -16.37 10.09
CA PHE A 50 -21.38 -15.70 8.78
C PHE A 50 -21.02 -14.22 8.86
N ILE A 51 -21.46 -13.49 9.89
CA ILE A 51 -21.11 -12.09 10.12
C ILE A 51 -19.59 -11.95 10.33
N LEU A 52 -18.98 -12.79 11.17
CA LEU A 52 -17.54 -12.76 11.43
C LEU A 52 -16.72 -13.02 10.15
N ILE A 53 -17.12 -14.03 9.37
CA ILE A 53 -16.46 -14.33 8.09
C ILE A 53 -16.66 -13.16 7.11
N GLY A 54 -17.85 -12.60 7.03
CA GLY A 54 -18.16 -11.46 6.17
C GLY A 54 -17.32 -10.22 6.51
N LEU A 55 -17.18 -9.91 7.80
CA LEU A 55 -16.33 -8.81 8.26
C LEU A 55 -14.84 -9.03 7.90
N TYR A 56 -14.36 -10.26 8.06
CA TYR A 56 -12.98 -10.60 7.66
C TYR A 56 -12.77 -10.46 6.15
N LEU A 57 -13.68 -10.97 5.34
CA LEU A 57 -13.63 -10.83 3.88
C LEU A 57 -13.67 -9.36 3.47
N PHE A 58 -14.55 -8.56 4.09
CA PHE A 58 -14.62 -7.12 3.86
C PHE A 58 -13.27 -6.44 4.15
N TYR A 59 -12.66 -6.74 5.29
CA TYR A 59 -11.34 -6.22 5.66
C TYR A 59 -10.24 -6.64 4.66
N TYR A 60 -10.30 -7.89 4.18
CA TYR A 60 -9.36 -8.40 3.20
C TYR A 60 -9.48 -7.66 1.85
N PHE A 61 -10.71 -7.53 1.34
CA PHE A 61 -10.99 -6.82 0.09
C PHE A 61 -10.71 -5.32 0.19
N TRP A 62 -10.90 -4.71 1.36
CA TRP A 62 -10.53 -3.33 1.60
C TRP A 62 -9.07 -3.04 1.27
N GLY A 63 -8.18 -3.95 1.65
CA GLY A 63 -6.75 -3.84 1.29
C GLY A 63 -6.49 -3.86 -0.22
N LEU A 64 -7.29 -4.58 -1.00
CA LEU A 64 -7.21 -4.58 -2.47
C LEU A 64 -7.71 -3.26 -3.06
N ILE A 65 -8.82 -2.73 -2.51
CA ILE A 65 -9.38 -1.44 -2.91
C ILE A 65 -8.38 -0.31 -2.65
N CYS A 66 -7.67 -0.32 -1.54
CA CYS A 66 -6.64 0.67 -1.21
C CYS A 66 -5.42 0.64 -2.16
N GLY A 67 -5.27 -0.42 -2.97
CA GLY A 67 -4.21 -0.52 -3.97
C GLY A 67 -2.81 -0.44 -3.36
N TYR A 68 -2.54 -1.26 -2.37
CA TYR A 68 -1.25 -1.30 -1.68
C TYR A 68 -0.12 -1.77 -2.60
N HIS A 69 1.01 -1.04 -2.57
CA HIS A 69 2.21 -1.36 -3.35
C HIS A 69 3.43 -1.36 -2.43
N TYR A 70 4.37 -2.25 -2.74
CA TYR A 70 5.74 -2.07 -2.29
C TYR A 70 6.32 -0.86 -3.02
N PHE A 71 7.06 -0.04 -2.30
CA PHE A 71 7.74 1.14 -2.83
C PHE A 71 9.15 1.23 -2.25
N TYR A 72 10.09 1.43 -3.14
CA TYR A 72 11.48 1.68 -2.80
C TYR A 72 11.99 2.85 -3.63
N TYR A 73 12.63 3.79 -2.96
CA TYR A 73 13.29 4.94 -3.56
C TYR A 73 14.73 5.01 -3.08
N SER A 74 15.67 5.37 -3.99
CA SER A 74 17.07 5.59 -3.66
C SER A 74 17.66 6.68 -4.54
N ASP A 75 18.36 7.61 -3.93
CA ASP A 75 19.16 8.66 -4.57
C ASP A 75 20.68 8.46 -4.37
N LEU A 76 21.09 7.30 -3.82
CA LEU A 76 22.49 6.99 -3.53
C LEU A 76 23.37 6.94 -4.78
N SER A 77 22.81 6.64 -5.93
CA SER A 77 23.54 6.70 -7.19
C SER A 77 23.95 8.14 -7.51
N PRO A 78 25.19 8.39 -7.94
CA PRO A 78 25.65 9.75 -8.23
C PRO A 78 24.85 10.42 -9.36
N SER A 79 24.40 9.64 -10.36
CA SER A 79 23.76 10.17 -11.57
C SER A 79 22.27 9.87 -11.70
N LYS A 80 21.71 8.94 -10.90
CA LYS A 80 20.33 8.45 -11.11
C LYS A 80 19.51 8.44 -9.85
N LEU A 81 18.20 8.70 -10.01
CA LEU A 81 17.14 8.41 -9.05
C LEU A 81 16.52 7.06 -9.41
N VAL A 82 16.44 6.16 -8.45
CA VAL A 82 15.92 4.80 -8.66
C VAL A 82 14.63 4.61 -7.89
N PHE A 83 13.57 4.22 -8.60
CA PHE A 83 12.26 3.89 -8.03
C PHE A 83 11.93 2.44 -8.39
N ARG A 84 11.65 1.62 -7.38
CA ARG A 84 11.18 0.24 -7.59
C ARG A 84 9.84 0.06 -6.90
N TYR A 85 8.89 -0.54 -7.59
CA TYR A 85 7.56 -0.74 -7.04
C TYR A 85 6.89 -1.97 -7.64
N TYR A 86 6.04 -2.59 -6.85
CA TYR A 86 5.16 -3.67 -7.30
C TYR A 86 3.88 -3.71 -6.48
N SER A 87 2.82 -4.20 -7.10
CA SER A 87 1.52 -4.37 -6.43
C SER A 87 1.57 -5.51 -5.44
N LEU A 88 0.95 -5.33 -4.27
CA LEU A 88 0.76 -6.39 -3.27
C LEU A 88 -0.51 -7.20 -3.53
N ALA A 89 -1.19 -7.00 -4.65
CA ALA A 89 -2.33 -7.81 -5.05
C ALA A 89 -1.89 -9.26 -5.31
N PRO A 90 -2.66 -10.28 -4.87
CA PRO A 90 -2.25 -11.69 -4.88
C PRO A 90 -1.85 -12.24 -6.25
N LEU A 91 -2.41 -11.70 -7.33
CA LEU A 91 -2.18 -12.14 -8.71
C LEU A 91 -1.14 -11.27 -9.46
N SER A 92 -0.62 -10.23 -8.83
CA SER A 92 0.33 -9.32 -9.49
C SER A 92 1.76 -9.76 -9.22
N LYS A 93 2.43 -10.26 -10.24
CA LYS A 93 3.87 -10.63 -10.19
C LYS A 93 4.78 -9.57 -10.84
N ARG A 94 4.22 -8.47 -11.38
CA ARG A 94 5.01 -7.44 -12.09
C ARG A 94 5.79 -6.59 -11.10
N GLN A 95 7.10 -6.66 -11.20
CA GLN A 95 8.00 -5.70 -10.58
C GLN A 95 8.35 -4.64 -11.63
N ASN A 96 8.18 -3.38 -11.27
CA ASN A 96 8.50 -2.25 -12.12
C ASN A 96 9.68 -1.49 -11.50
N SER A 97 10.58 -1.02 -12.36
CA SER A 97 11.68 -0.13 -11.99
C SER A 97 11.68 1.07 -12.92
N VAL A 98 11.83 2.24 -12.34
CA VAL A 98 11.99 3.50 -13.06
C VAL A 98 13.31 4.10 -12.60
N GLU A 99 14.22 4.35 -13.54
CA GLU A 99 15.47 5.03 -13.31
C GLU A 99 15.48 6.33 -14.10
N ILE A 100 15.66 7.45 -13.41
CA ILE A 100 15.69 8.79 -14.01
C ILE A 100 17.06 9.41 -13.72
N ARG A 101 17.75 9.94 -14.72
CA ARG A 101 18.96 10.73 -14.49
C ARG A 101 18.60 11.98 -13.70
N LYS A 102 19.40 12.33 -12.70
CA LYS A 102 19.17 13.53 -11.88
C LYS A 102 19.10 14.80 -12.73
N GLU A 103 19.86 14.85 -13.81
CA GLU A 103 19.89 15.97 -14.75
C GLU A 103 18.62 16.07 -15.61
N GLU A 104 17.93 14.96 -15.85
CA GLU A 104 16.72 14.88 -16.67
C GLU A 104 15.45 14.93 -15.82
N PHE A 105 15.56 14.86 -14.49
CA PHE A 105 14.41 14.95 -13.59
C PHE A 105 13.82 16.37 -13.67
N TYR A 106 12.55 16.48 -14.03
CA TYR A 106 11.88 17.75 -14.19
C TYR A 106 11.11 18.16 -12.96
N LYS A 107 10.07 17.37 -12.64
CA LYS A 107 9.21 17.62 -11.48
C LYS A 107 8.51 16.34 -11.03
N PHE A 108 7.89 16.42 -9.87
CA PHE A 108 7.00 15.39 -9.37
C PHE A 108 5.66 15.99 -8.95
N ALA A 109 4.63 15.16 -8.83
CA ALA A 109 3.33 15.55 -8.30
C ALA A 109 2.77 14.42 -7.43
N PHE A 110 2.07 14.79 -6.35
CA PHE A 110 1.26 13.85 -5.59
C PHE A 110 -0.19 13.98 -6.06
N GLU A 111 -0.81 12.85 -6.38
CA GLU A 111 -2.23 12.75 -6.67
C GLU A 111 -2.93 11.89 -5.63
N GLU A 112 -4.10 12.34 -5.21
CA GLU A 112 -4.99 11.55 -4.35
C GLU A 112 -6.22 11.13 -5.17
N LYS A 113 -6.56 9.82 -5.09
CA LYS A 113 -7.75 9.26 -5.74
C LYS A 113 -8.61 8.54 -4.73
N MET A 114 -9.89 8.31 -5.07
CA MET A 114 -10.84 7.60 -4.22
C MET A 114 -10.95 8.23 -2.82
N PHE A 115 -11.25 9.53 -2.75
CA PHE A 115 -11.42 10.27 -1.49
C PHE A 115 -10.18 10.21 -0.57
N GLY A 116 -8.96 10.23 -1.15
CA GLY A 116 -7.70 10.18 -0.39
C GLY A 116 -7.23 8.78 0.02
N LEU A 117 -7.99 7.72 -0.27
CA LEU A 117 -7.62 6.34 0.03
C LEU A 117 -6.40 5.87 -0.77
N ARG A 118 -6.27 6.35 -2.00
CA ARG A 118 -5.13 6.04 -2.86
C ARG A 118 -4.29 7.28 -3.09
N LYS A 119 -3.00 7.18 -2.76
CA LYS A 119 -2.02 8.25 -2.98
C LYS A 119 -0.99 7.78 -4.00
N TYR A 120 -0.74 8.64 -4.99
CA TYR A 120 0.15 8.35 -6.09
C TYR A 120 1.25 9.40 -6.19
N LEU A 121 2.44 8.95 -6.58
CA LEU A 121 3.56 9.76 -7.01
C LEU A 121 3.61 9.71 -8.54
N ILE A 122 3.62 10.88 -9.17
CA ILE A 122 3.81 11.04 -10.60
C ILE A 122 5.15 11.70 -10.83
N LEU A 123 5.96 11.12 -11.72
CA LEU A 123 7.27 11.61 -12.06
C LEU A 123 7.26 12.15 -13.50
N TYR A 124 7.99 13.22 -13.71
CA TYR A 124 8.16 13.86 -15.01
C TYR A 124 9.66 13.95 -15.32
N GLN A 125 10.01 13.60 -16.54
CA GLN A 125 11.39 13.61 -17.05
C GLN A 125 11.49 14.46 -18.31
N ILE A 126 12.56 15.24 -18.45
CA ILE A 126 12.91 15.93 -19.69
C ILE A 126 13.55 14.90 -20.61
N THR A 127 13.03 14.78 -21.81
CA THR A 127 13.57 13.94 -22.87
C THR A 127 13.88 14.80 -24.08
N GLY A 128 14.67 14.30 -25.02
CA GLY A 128 14.95 15.02 -26.25
C GLY A 128 13.72 15.36 -27.11
N LYS A 129 12.55 14.71 -26.80
CA LYS A 129 11.27 14.93 -27.48
C LYS A 129 10.27 15.75 -26.65
N GLY A 130 10.67 16.25 -25.49
CA GLY A 130 9.81 17.01 -24.58
C GLY A 130 9.70 16.38 -23.19
N ILE A 131 8.66 16.72 -22.45
CA ILE A 131 8.44 16.24 -21.07
C ILE A 131 7.66 14.92 -21.11
N ALA A 132 8.30 13.85 -20.64
CA ALA A 132 7.65 12.56 -20.48
C ALA A 132 7.05 12.43 -19.07
N LYS A 133 5.79 11.95 -19.00
CA LYS A 133 5.08 11.62 -17.76
C LYS A 133 5.14 10.10 -17.53
N TYR A 134 5.65 9.68 -16.37
CA TYR A 134 5.63 8.28 -15.97
C TYR A 134 4.26 7.84 -15.45
N GLN A 135 4.04 6.52 -15.41
CA GLN A 135 2.84 5.96 -14.80
C GLN A 135 2.78 6.29 -13.31
N PRO A 136 1.60 6.56 -12.76
CA PRO A 136 1.44 6.85 -11.34
C PRO A 136 1.91 5.69 -10.47
N ILE A 137 2.80 5.96 -9.52
CA ILE A 137 3.35 4.99 -8.57
C ILE A 137 2.56 5.11 -7.26
N SER A 138 1.95 4.03 -6.79
CA SER A 138 1.21 4.07 -5.53
C SER A 138 2.17 4.20 -4.33
N ILE A 139 1.94 5.22 -3.52
CA ILE A 139 2.66 5.52 -2.27
C ILE A 139 1.72 5.46 -1.05
N SER A 140 0.58 4.77 -1.17
CA SER A 140 -0.45 4.72 -0.13
C SER A 140 0.07 4.14 1.20
N LEU A 141 1.02 3.21 1.15
CA LEU A 141 1.62 2.57 2.33
C LEU A 141 2.79 3.35 2.95
N LEU A 142 3.25 4.43 2.34
CA LEU A 142 4.24 5.29 2.98
C LEU A 142 3.61 6.04 4.15
N ASN A 143 4.31 6.10 5.28
CA ASN A 143 3.89 6.90 6.41
C ASN A 143 4.10 8.42 6.13
N LYS A 144 3.60 9.26 7.03
CA LYS A 144 3.68 10.72 6.86
C LYS A 144 5.14 11.22 6.75
N ASN A 145 6.01 10.70 7.60
CA ASN A 145 7.43 11.10 7.61
C ASN A 145 8.13 10.68 6.31
N GLN A 146 7.93 9.42 5.88
CA GLN A 146 8.49 8.92 4.61
C GLN A 146 8.02 9.73 3.39
N LYS A 147 6.75 10.19 3.37
CA LYS A 147 6.25 11.06 2.30
C LYS A 147 6.90 12.43 2.33
N GLN A 148 7.09 12.99 3.52
CA GLN A 148 7.78 14.26 3.69
C GLN A 148 9.23 14.15 3.27
N ASP A 149 9.96 13.14 3.73
CA ASP A 149 11.34 12.88 3.34
C ASP A 149 11.49 12.70 1.83
N LEU A 150 10.56 11.96 1.22
CA LEU A 150 10.51 11.78 -0.23
C LEU A 150 10.30 13.12 -0.95
N SER A 151 9.36 13.93 -0.46
CA SER A 151 9.09 15.26 -1.02
C SER A 151 10.34 16.15 -0.95
N VAL A 152 10.99 16.23 0.21
CA VAL A 152 12.21 17.03 0.39
C VAL A 152 13.31 16.56 -0.55
N SER A 153 13.58 15.26 -0.62
CA SER A 153 14.60 14.71 -1.51
C SER A 153 14.31 15.02 -2.99
N LEU A 154 13.06 14.84 -3.43
CA LEU A 154 12.67 15.10 -4.81
C LEU A 154 12.68 16.59 -5.15
N THR A 155 12.32 17.46 -4.23
CA THR A 155 12.40 18.93 -4.41
C THR A 155 13.84 19.38 -4.64
N TYR A 156 14.80 18.76 -3.96
CA TYR A 156 16.23 19.09 -4.15
C TYR A 156 16.69 18.85 -5.59
N PHE A 157 16.14 17.84 -6.27
CA PHE A 157 16.50 17.52 -7.67
C PHE A 157 15.58 18.15 -8.71
N GLN A 158 14.48 18.81 -8.27
CA GLN A 158 13.55 19.47 -9.17
C GLN A 158 14.20 20.67 -9.82
N LYS A 159 14.14 20.76 -11.14
CA LYS A 159 14.59 21.94 -11.87
C LYS A 159 13.53 23.04 -11.75
N GLU A 160 13.88 24.10 -11.07
CA GLU A 160 13.13 25.36 -11.21
C GLU A 160 13.34 25.90 -12.63
N LYS A 161 12.24 26.29 -13.24
CA LYS A 161 12.25 27.01 -14.52
C LYS A 161 12.27 28.49 -14.25
#